data_177e04424298e7ef08dcdd707b704da6
#
_entry.id   177e04424298e7ef08dcdd707b704da6
#
_cell.length_a   1.000
_cell.length_b   1.000
_cell.length_c   1.000
_cell.angle_alpha   90.00
_cell.angle_beta   90.00
_cell.angle_gamma   90.00
#
_symmetry.space_group_name_H-M   'P 1'
#
loop_
_entity.id
_entity.type
_entity.pdbx_description
1 polymer ?
#
loop_
_entity_poly.entity_id
_entity_poly.type
_entity_poly.pdbx_seq_one_letter_code
_entity_poly.pdbx_strand_id
1 'polypeptide(L)'
;LYRVSNVFKINPGSKWELEVILPNGNLYRSTTEVTPFEVPILGINEKFNLEMKYDEGIGGYLPGNEISIDFKDPPEDENFFLYQYKAYEKETYCKVCEYGVLRNGECLSQFDNPRLTKDYYTYTCDSRCWKISYNDEIIVYSDKFTNGKKISNLIVGKIPYTSKQNILVEI
;
A
#
# COMPACT_ATOMS: atom_id res chain seq x y z
N LEU A 1 22.90 3.42 -5.35
CA LEU A 1 21.47 3.59 -5.54
C LEU A 1 21.23 4.79 -6.45
N TYR A 2 20.59 4.59 -7.60
CA TYR A 2 20.25 5.67 -8.53
C TYR A 2 18.85 6.17 -8.21
N ARG A 3 18.64 7.47 -8.22
CA ARG A 3 17.37 8.10 -7.94
C ARG A 3 17.01 9.08 -9.05
N VAL A 4 15.83 8.93 -9.64
CA VAL A 4 15.31 9.88 -10.62
C VAL A 4 14.75 11.11 -9.90
N SER A 5 14.91 12.29 -10.51
CA SER A 5 14.40 13.55 -9.98
C SER A 5 12.87 13.53 -9.88
N ASN A 6 12.30 14.11 -8.80
CA ASN A 6 10.85 14.23 -8.61
C ASN A 6 10.17 15.13 -9.68
N VAL A 7 10.97 15.88 -10.46
CA VAL A 7 10.47 16.74 -11.56
C VAL A 7 10.23 15.93 -12.84
N PHE A 8 10.76 14.69 -12.89
CA PHE A 8 10.62 13.83 -14.04
C PHE A 8 9.18 13.27 -14.11
N LYS A 9 8.46 13.61 -15.17
CA LYS A 9 7.10 13.15 -15.43
C LYS A 9 7.09 12.21 -16.62
N ILE A 10 6.44 11.07 -16.45
CA ILE A 10 6.20 10.11 -17.51
C ILE A 10 4.77 10.32 -18.01
N ASN A 11 4.62 10.60 -19.31
CA ASN A 11 3.31 10.75 -19.92
C ASN A 11 2.90 9.43 -20.62
N PRO A 12 1.62 9.05 -20.60
CA PRO A 12 1.11 7.92 -21.37
C PRO A 12 1.47 8.07 -22.86
N GLY A 13 1.83 6.95 -23.50
CA GLY A 13 2.25 6.91 -24.91
C GLY A 13 3.66 7.42 -25.20
N SER A 14 4.39 7.96 -24.22
CA SER A 14 5.78 8.37 -24.42
C SER A 14 6.71 7.16 -24.50
N LYS A 15 7.78 7.32 -25.29
CA LYS A 15 8.80 6.28 -25.51
C LYS A 15 10.03 6.58 -24.65
N TRP A 16 10.56 5.55 -24.04
CA TRP A 16 11.66 5.64 -23.09
C TRP A 16 12.73 4.61 -23.39
N GLU A 17 13.97 5.02 -23.20
CA GLU A 17 15.13 4.14 -23.19
C GLU A 17 15.95 4.44 -21.94
N LEU A 18 16.49 3.42 -21.32
CA LEU A 18 17.45 3.55 -20.23
C LEU A 18 18.86 3.43 -20.81
N GLU A 19 19.68 4.44 -20.58
CA GLU A 19 21.11 4.41 -20.89
C GLU A 19 21.91 4.44 -19.59
N VAL A 20 22.82 3.50 -19.43
CA VAL A 20 23.70 3.38 -18.26
C VAL A 20 25.14 3.38 -18.73
N ILE A 21 25.91 4.36 -18.29
CA ILE A 21 27.35 4.44 -18.53
C ILE A 21 28.08 4.05 -17.25
N LEU A 22 28.85 3.00 -17.31
CA LEU A 22 29.68 2.56 -16.18
C LEU A 22 30.97 3.40 -16.06
N PRO A 23 31.62 3.41 -14.86
CA PRO A 23 32.88 4.14 -14.67
C PRO A 23 34.02 3.74 -15.62
N ASN A 24 33.97 2.52 -16.15
CA ASN A 24 34.94 2.02 -17.15
C ASN A 24 34.58 2.45 -18.59
N GLY A 25 33.56 3.27 -18.79
CA GLY A 25 33.14 3.77 -20.11
C GLY A 25 32.18 2.83 -20.86
N ASN A 26 31.86 1.65 -20.32
CA ASN A 26 30.91 0.76 -20.99
C ASN A 26 29.52 1.35 -20.97
N LEU A 27 28.87 1.35 -22.15
CA LEU A 27 27.51 1.82 -22.36
C LEU A 27 26.54 0.64 -22.49
N TYR A 28 25.47 0.71 -21.75
CA TYR A 28 24.34 -0.23 -21.81
C TYR A 28 23.07 0.54 -22.16
N ARG A 29 22.27 0.01 -23.07
CA ARG A 29 20.95 0.56 -23.43
C ARG A 29 19.89 -0.50 -23.30
N SER A 30 18.73 -0.11 -22.79
CA SER A 30 17.53 -0.95 -22.84
C SER A 30 16.92 -0.94 -24.24
N THR A 31 15.99 -1.83 -24.48
CA THR A 31 14.99 -1.68 -25.56
C THR A 31 14.15 -0.43 -25.30
N THR A 32 13.54 0.10 -26.35
CA THR A 32 12.57 1.18 -26.23
C THR A 32 11.27 0.63 -25.66
N GLU A 33 10.83 1.23 -24.57
CA GLU A 33 9.55 0.90 -23.92
C GLU A 33 8.57 2.05 -24.10
N VAL A 34 7.29 1.71 -24.27
CA VAL A 34 6.22 2.69 -24.40
C VAL A 34 5.42 2.74 -23.09
N THR A 35 5.24 3.94 -22.54
CA THR A 35 4.39 4.09 -21.36
C THR A 35 2.95 3.71 -21.72
N PRO A 36 2.33 2.74 -21.04
CA PRO A 36 0.97 2.35 -21.32
C PRO A 36 -0.02 3.47 -20.99
N PHE A 37 -1.18 3.42 -21.61
CA PHE A 37 -2.30 4.29 -21.24
C PHE A 37 -2.94 3.81 -19.95
N GLU A 38 -3.52 4.76 -19.22
CA GLU A 38 -4.24 4.47 -18.00
C GLU A 38 -5.50 3.62 -18.28
N VAL A 39 -5.69 2.58 -17.47
CA VAL A 39 -6.88 1.75 -17.51
C VAL A 39 -7.75 2.11 -16.33
N PRO A 40 -8.95 2.70 -16.56
CA PRO A 40 -9.79 3.18 -15.46
C PRO A 40 -10.40 2.02 -14.67
N ILE A 41 -10.39 2.17 -13.34
CA ILE A 41 -11.16 1.30 -12.45
C ILE A 41 -12.65 1.66 -12.59
N LEU A 42 -13.46 0.67 -12.97
CA LEU A 42 -14.91 0.84 -13.20
C LEU A 42 -15.75 0.64 -11.94
N GLY A 43 -15.23 -0.11 -10.98
CA GLY A 43 -15.88 -0.38 -9.71
C GLY A 43 -14.90 -0.86 -8.66
N ILE A 44 -15.19 -0.52 -7.42
CA ILE A 44 -14.47 -1.01 -6.23
C ILE A 44 -15.52 -1.66 -5.33
N ASN A 45 -15.26 -2.89 -4.91
CA ASN A 45 -16.16 -3.66 -4.06
C ASN A 45 -15.41 -4.13 -2.83
N GLU A 46 -16.13 -4.22 -1.72
CA GLU A 46 -15.65 -4.73 -0.45
C GLU A 46 -16.49 -5.94 -0.03
N LYS A 47 -15.83 -6.97 0.46
CA LYS A 47 -16.48 -8.16 1.02
C LYS A 47 -15.79 -8.59 2.30
N PHE A 48 -16.53 -8.65 3.39
CA PHE A 48 -16.04 -9.24 4.64
C PHE A 48 -15.92 -10.76 4.49
N ASN A 49 -14.76 -11.29 4.90
CA ASN A 49 -14.46 -12.71 4.87
C ASN A 49 -13.89 -13.14 6.23
N LEU A 50 -14.53 -14.12 6.88
CA LEU A 50 -14.07 -14.68 8.17
C LEU A 50 -12.75 -15.46 8.03
N GLU A 51 -12.47 -15.98 6.85
CA GLU A 51 -11.30 -16.79 6.54
C GLU A 51 -10.42 -16.08 5.49
N MET A 52 -10.21 -14.76 5.65
CA MET A 52 -9.54 -13.93 4.66
C MET A 52 -8.07 -14.32 4.45
N LYS A 53 -7.33 -14.58 5.53
CA LYS A 53 -5.90 -14.91 5.49
C LYS A 53 -5.57 -15.94 6.56
N TYR A 54 -4.86 -16.99 6.17
CA TYR A 54 -4.30 -17.94 7.14
C TYR A 54 -3.08 -17.33 7.82
N ASP A 55 -3.02 -17.46 9.14
CA ASP A 55 -1.90 -16.99 9.95
C ASP A 55 -1.26 -18.19 10.65
N GLU A 56 0.00 -18.46 10.32
CA GLU A 56 0.75 -19.58 10.87
C GLU A 56 1.03 -19.41 12.36
N GLY A 57 1.15 -18.16 12.84
CA GLY A 57 1.48 -17.87 14.23
C GLY A 57 0.35 -18.23 15.20
N ILE A 58 -0.89 -18.14 14.74
CA ILE A 58 -2.08 -18.55 15.51
C ILE A 58 -2.67 -19.88 15.04
N GLY A 59 -2.15 -20.46 13.97
CA GLY A 59 -2.64 -21.73 13.42
C GLY A 59 -4.09 -21.68 12.93
N GLY A 60 -4.56 -20.53 12.43
CA GLY A 60 -5.93 -20.31 12.04
C GLY A 60 -6.12 -19.17 11.04
N TYR A 61 -7.37 -18.92 10.66
CA TYR A 61 -7.70 -17.84 9.75
C TYR A 61 -7.97 -16.52 10.48
N LEU A 62 -7.48 -15.43 9.91
CA LEU A 62 -7.81 -14.07 10.31
C LEU A 62 -8.99 -13.57 9.48
N PRO A 63 -10.02 -12.99 10.13
CA PRO A 63 -11.09 -12.30 9.44
C PRO A 63 -10.60 -10.95 8.88
N GLY A 64 -11.27 -10.46 7.85
CA GLY A 64 -10.97 -9.16 7.27
C GLY A 64 -11.81 -8.85 6.05
N ASN A 65 -11.49 -7.74 5.41
CA ASN A 65 -12.15 -7.28 4.21
C ASN A 65 -11.30 -7.55 2.97
N GLU A 66 -11.88 -8.21 1.99
CA GLU A 66 -11.33 -8.36 0.65
C GLU A 66 -11.80 -7.19 -0.19
N ILE A 67 -10.83 -6.45 -0.76
CA ILE A 67 -11.09 -5.35 -1.68
C ILE A 67 -10.89 -5.87 -3.09
N SER A 68 -11.89 -5.71 -3.93
CA SER A 68 -11.84 -6.11 -5.33
C SER A 68 -12.20 -4.96 -6.26
N ILE A 69 -11.68 -5.02 -7.49
CA ILE A 69 -11.92 -4.03 -8.53
C ILE A 69 -12.52 -4.66 -9.77
N ASP A 70 -13.24 -3.82 -10.50
CA ASP A 70 -13.72 -4.10 -11.85
C ASP A 70 -13.02 -3.14 -12.81
N PHE A 71 -12.54 -3.65 -13.94
CA PHE A 71 -11.99 -2.84 -15.02
C PHE A 71 -12.20 -3.54 -16.36
N LYS A 72 -11.97 -2.81 -17.46
CA LYS A 72 -11.99 -3.35 -18.80
C LYS A 72 -10.58 -3.34 -19.36
N ASP A 73 -10.10 -4.50 -19.73
CA ASP A 73 -8.80 -4.66 -20.33
C ASP A 73 -8.78 -4.14 -21.78
N PRO A 74 -7.73 -3.39 -22.19
CA PRO A 74 -7.52 -3.02 -23.60
C PRO A 74 -7.21 -4.23 -24.47
N PRO A 75 -7.81 -4.37 -25.68
CA PRO A 75 -7.70 -5.59 -26.47
C PRO A 75 -6.44 -5.68 -27.36
N GLU A 76 -5.58 -4.68 -27.35
CA GLU A 76 -4.55 -4.50 -28.38
C GLU A 76 -3.28 -5.30 -28.09
N ASP A 77 -2.89 -5.45 -26.82
CA ASP A 77 -1.64 -6.11 -26.40
C ASP A 77 -1.87 -6.98 -25.15
N GLU A 78 -0.94 -7.89 -24.88
CA GLU A 78 -0.90 -8.59 -23.59
C GLU A 78 -0.45 -7.62 -22.51
N ASN A 79 -1.29 -7.39 -21.50
CA ASN A 79 -1.08 -6.44 -20.44
C ASN A 79 -0.75 -7.12 -19.10
N PHE A 80 0.08 -6.42 -18.31
CA PHE A 80 0.37 -6.78 -16.93
C PHE A 80 -0.02 -5.63 -16.02
N PHE A 81 -0.98 -5.87 -15.13
CA PHE A 81 -1.48 -4.88 -14.20
C PHE A 81 -0.86 -5.09 -12.83
N LEU A 82 -0.27 -4.03 -12.29
CA LEU A 82 0.27 -3.98 -10.94
C LEU A 82 -0.69 -3.18 -10.07
N TYR A 83 -1.20 -3.80 -9.02
CA TYR A 83 -2.09 -3.15 -8.07
C TYR A 83 -1.40 -2.93 -6.73
N GLN A 84 -1.59 -1.74 -6.19
CA GLN A 84 -1.19 -1.37 -4.85
C GLN A 84 -2.36 -0.69 -4.16
N TYR A 85 -2.47 -0.89 -2.85
CA TYR A 85 -3.44 -0.15 -2.05
C TYR A 85 -2.77 0.50 -0.86
N LYS A 86 -3.39 1.58 -0.40
CA LYS A 86 -3.10 2.22 0.88
C LYS A 86 -4.36 2.18 1.72
N ALA A 87 -4.25 1.68 2.94
CA ALA A 87 -5.33 1.72 3.90
C ALA A 87 -5.01 2.77 4.97
N TYR A 88 -5.97 3.67 5.19
CA TYR A 88 -5.88 4.76 6.14
C TYR A 88 -6.79 4.45 7.33
N GLU A 89 -6.20 4.10 8.45
CA GLU A 89 -6.89 3.84 9.70
C GLU A 89 -6.83 5.09 10.58
N LYS A 90 -7.98 5.62 10.97
CA LYS A 90 -8.02 6.81 11.82
C LYS A 90 -7.47 6.49 13.20
N GLU A 91 -6.45 7.22 13.60
CA GLU A 91 -5.87 7.14 14.94
C GLU A 91 -6.51 8.15 15.89
N THR A 92 -6.77 7.68 17.11
CA THR A 92 -7.24 8.54 18.20
C THR A 92 -6.07 9.22 18.89
N TYR A 93 -4.90 8.59 18.81
CA TYR A 93 -3.68 9.04 19.48
C TYR A 93 -2.56 9.28 18.45
N CYS A 94 -1.96 10.44 18.48
CA CYS A 94 -0.92 10.83 17.53
C CYS A 94 0.49 10.52 18.00
N LYS A 95 0.68 10.36 19.30
CA LYS A 95 1.97 9.98 19.90
C LYS A 95 1.78 8.89 20.93
N VAL A 96 2.74 7.98 20.96
CA VAL A 96 2.86 6.94 21.96
C VAL A 96 4.19 7.11 22.65
N CYS A 97 4.17 7.09 23.99
CA CYS A 97 5.36 7.14 24.81
C CYS A 97 5.53 5.78 25.49
N GLU A 98 6.37 4.93 24.92
CA GLU A 98 6.64 3.61 25.48
C GLU A 98 7.45 3.73 26.78
N TYR A 99 7.04 2.94 27.77
CA TYR A 99 7.69 2.91 29.10
C TYR A 99 7.81 4.29 29.76
N GLY A 100 6.81 5.16 29.56
CA GLY A 100 6.87 6.50 30.09
C GLY A 100 5.56 7.27 30.10
N VAL A 101 5.66 8.55 30.39
CA VAL A 101 4.57 9.53 30.38
C VAL A 101 4.90 10.65 29.42
N LEU A 102 3.96 10.97 28.54
CA LEU A 102 4.08 12.16 27.71
C LEU A 102 3.65 13.42 28.50
N ARG A 103 4.57 14.36 28.68
CA ARG A 103 4.32 15.67 29.29
C ARG A 103 4.92 16.77 28.43
N ASN A 104 4.15 17.81 28.17
CA ASN A 104 4.58 18.98 27.37
C ASN A 104 5.22 18.59 26.03
N GLY A 105 4.73 17.50 25.40
CA GLY A 105 5.27 17.00 24.15
C GLY A 105 6.54 16.14 24.25
N GLU A 106 7.08 15.96 25.45
CA GLU A 106 8.26 15.11 25.72
C GLU A 106 7.87 13.80 26.39
N CYS A 107 8.54 12.71 26.01
CA CYS A 107 8.38 11.41 26.62
C CYS A 107 9.31 11.28 27.81
N LEU A 108 8.74 11.23 29.01
CA LEU A 108 9.45 10.99 30.25
C LEU A 108 9.47 9.50 30.54
N SER A 109 10.65 8.88 30.48
CA SER A 109 10.83 7.46 30.72
C SER A 109 10.45 7.06 32.16
N GLN A 110 9.87 5.88 32.31
CA GLN A 110 9.65 5.28 33.63
C GLN A 110 10.96 4.94 34.35
N PHE A 111 12.05 4.78 33.62
CA PHE A 111 13.39 4.56 34.23
C PHE A 111 13.89 5.83 34.94
N ASP A 112 13.49 6.99 34.45
CA ASP A 112 13.82 8.28 35.08
C ASP A 112 12.83 8.63 36.21
N ASN A 113 11.68 7.97 36.25
CA ASN A 113 10.68 8.18 37.28
C ASN A 113 9.99 6.84 37.68
N PRO A 114 10.51 6.14 38.72
CA PRO A 114 10.02 4.81 39.11
C PRO A 114 8.60 4.82 39.67
N ARG A 115 7.93 5.96 39.83
CA ARG A 115 6.51 6.05 40.19
C ARG A 115 5.58 5.82 39.00
N LEU A 116 6.11 5.76 37.78
CA LEU A 116 5.33 5.46 36.58
C LEU A 116 5.16 3.96 36.48
N THR A 117 3.93 3.50 36.64
CA THR A 117 3.59 2.06 36.68
C THR A 117 3.02 1.53 35.36
N LYS A 118 2.87 2.37 34.33
CA LYS A 118 2.33 1.96 33.05
C LYS A 118 3.42 1.88 32.00
N ASP A 119 3.32 0.88 31.16
CA ASP A 119 4.30 0.59 30.12
C ASP A 119 4.34 1.64 29.01
N TYR A 120 3.22 2.30 28.74
CA TYR A 120 3.14 3.36 27.75
C TYR A 120 2.00 4.34 28.01
N TYR A 121 2.12 5.52 27.45
CA TYR A 121 1.07 6.54 27.44
C TYR A 121 0.81 7.04 26.04
N THR A 122 -0.46 7.28 25.77
CA THR A 122 -0.91 7.90 24.53
C THR A 122 -1.56 9.23 24.83
N TYR A 123 -1.48 10.18 23.89
CA TYR A 123 -2.23 11.41 24.03
C TYR A 123 -3.11 11.66 22.80
N THR A 124 -4.25 12.32 23.02
CA THR A 124 -5.24 12.58 21.98
C THR A 124 -4.66 13.50 20.91
N CYS A 125 -5.03 13.24 19.66
CA CYS A 125 -4.61 14.08 18.55
C CYS A 125 -5.32 15.43 18.56
N ASP A 126 -4.55 16.52 18.39
CA ASP A 126 -5.09 17.87 18.17
C ASP A 126 -5.61 18.04 16.73
N SER A 127 -5.26 17.13 15.85
CA SER A 127 -5.63 17.13 14.43
C SER A 127 -5.98 15.71 13.96
N ARG A 128 -6.45 15.58 12.72
CA ARG A 128 -6.67 14.26 12.13
C ARG A 128 -5.35 13.55 11.92
N CYS A 129 -5.23 12.36 12.49
CA CYS A 129 -4.07 11.51 12.39
C CYS A 129 -4.45 10.15 11.82
N TRP A 130 -3.65 9.63 10.91
CA TRP A 130 -3.91 8.39 10.20
C TRP A 130 -2.70 7.47 10.26
N LYS A 131 -2.94 6.22 10.59
CA LYS A 131 -1.99 5.15 10.35
C LYS A 131 -2.17 4.71 8.90
N ILE A 132 -1.10 4.74 8.12
CA ILE A 132 -1.12 4.32 6.72
C ILE A 132 -0.43 2.96 6.63
N SER A 133 -1.14 1.97 6.09
CA SER A 133 -0.59 0.67 5.74
C SER A 133 -0.68 0.43 4.24
N TYR A 134 0.27 -0.32 3.73
CA TYR A 134 0.38 -0.70 2.33
C TYR A 134 0.20 -2.22 2.21
N ASN A 135 -0.10 -2.70 1.00
CA ASN A 135 -0.05 -4.13 0.76
C ASN A 135 1.40 -4.64 0.90
N ASP A 136 1.55 -5.76 1.60
CA ASP A 136 2.85 -6.40 1.83
C ASP A 136 3.34 -7.16 0.58
N GLU A 137 2.42 -7.50 -0.32
CA GLU A 137 2.67 -8.29 -1.52
C GLU A 137 2.43 -7.45 -2.78
N ILE A 138 3.28 -7.66 -3.78
CA ILE A 138 3.06 -7.12 -5.12
C ILE A 138 2.06 -8.04 -5.83
N ILE A 139 0.88 -7.50 -6.17
CA ILE A 139 -0.15 -8.24 -6.89
C ILE A 139 -0.06 -7.87 -8.36
N VAL A 140 0.31 -8.85 -9.18
CA VAL A 140 0.37 -8.71 -10.63
C VAL A 140 -0.70 -9.59 -11.26
N TYR A 141 -1.51 -9.00 -12.11
CA TYR A 141 -2.48 -9.70 -12.93
C TYR A 141 -2.05 -9.65 -14.40
N SER A 142 -2.05 -10.80 -15.08
CA SER A 142 -1.84 -10.90 -16.53
C SER A 142 -3.16 -11.21 -17.23
N ASP A 143 -3.42 -10.50 -18.31
CA ASP A 143 -4.62 -10.68 -19.14
C ASP A 143 -4.51 -11.81 -20.18
N LYS A 144 -3.43 -12.56 -20.19
CA LYS A 144 -3.11 -13.61 -21.17
C LYS A 144 -4.31 -14.46 -21.63
N PHE A 145 -5.28 -14.68 -20.73
CA PHE A 145 -6.50 -15.46 -21.04
C PHE A 145 -7.77 -14.60 -21.08
N THR A 146 -7.66 -13.31 -20.83
CA THR A 146 -8.79 -12.38 -20.66
C THR A 146 -8.64 -11.10 -21.49
N ASN A 147 -7.67 -11.08 -22.42
CA ASN A 147 -7.38 -9.92 -23.26
C ASN A 147 -8.65 -9.32 -23.88
N GLY A 148 -8.86 -8.04 -23.73
CA GLY A 148 -10.00 -7.26 -24.21
C GLY A 148 -11.31 -7.47 -23.45
N LYS A 149 -11.32 -8.28 -22.39
CA LYS A 149 -12.52 -8.61 -21.61
C LYS A 149 -12.70 -7.67 -20.42
N LYS A 150 -13.94 -7.63 -19.94
CA LYS A 150 -14.21 -7.06 -18.63
C LYS A 150 -13.75 -8.04 -17.54
N ILE A 151 -12.87 -7.59 -16.67
CA ILE A 151 -12.46 -8.28 -15.45
C ILE A 151 -13.33 -7.77 -14.31
N SER A 152 -13.93 -8.67 -13.56
CA SER A 152 -14.80 -8.31 -12.43
C SER A 152 -14.37 -9.05 -11.17
N ASN A 153 -14.47 -8.36 -10.04
CA ASN A 153 -14.12 -8.86 -8.71
C ASN A 153 -12.67 -9.37 -8.60
N LEU A 154 -11.72 -8.72 -9.26
CA LEU A 154 -10.31 -9.00 -9.05
C LEU A 154 -9.90 -8.54 -7.66
N ILE A 155 -9.50 -9.47 -6.80
CA ILE A 155 -9.05 -9.13 -5.43
C ILE A 155 -7.69 -8.47 -5.52
N VAL A 156 -7.60 -7.23 -5.05
CA VAL A 156 -6.39 -6.40 -5.07
C VAL A 156 -5.92 -6.02 -3.66
N GLY A 157 -6.72 -6.27 -2.64
CA GLY A 157 -6.38 -5.97 -1.27
C GLY A 157 -7.02 -6.90 -0.27
N LYS A 158 -6.29 -7.18 0.81
CA LYS A 158 -6.77 -7.94 1.97
C LYS A 158 -6.43 -7.16 3.23
N ILE A 159 -7.44 -6.63 3.89
CA ILE A 159 -7.28 -5.76 5.05
C ILE A 159 -7.77 -6.52 6.29
N PRO A 160 -6.88 -6.89 7.21
CA PRO A 160 -7.27 -7.58 8.44
C PRO A 160 -8.30 -6.78 9.22
N TYR A 161 -9.25 -7.49 9.84
CA TYR A 161 -10.22 -6.88 10.72
C TYR A 161 -9.50 -6.21 11.90
N THR A 162 -9.84 -4.96 12.14
CA THR A 162 -9.42 -4.24 13.34
C THR A 162 -10.66 -3.80 14.12
N SER A 163 -10.50 -3.60 15.42
CA SER A 163 -11.59 -3.07 16.27
C SER A 163 -11.95 -1.62 15.96
N LYS A 164 -11.14 -0.97 15.12
CA LYS A 164 -11.37 0.41 14.68
C LYS A 164 -12.32 0.42 13.49
N GLN A 165 -13.33 1.26 13.57
CA GLN A 165 -14.29 1.46 12.50
C GLN A 165 -13.78 2.53 11.52
N ASN A 166 -14.16 2.41 10.25
CA ASN A 166 -13.87 3.35 9.17
C ASN A 166 -12.40 3.39 8.72
N ILE A 167 -12.03 2.43 7.91
CA ILE A 167 -10.79 2.43 7.13
C ILE A 167 -11.11 3.00 5.76
N LEU A 168 -10.35 4.03 5.32
CA LEU A 168 -10.39 4.52 3.95
C LEU A 168 -9.35 3.73 3.13
N VAL A 169 -9.73 3.28 1.95
CA VAL A 169 -8.82 2.56 1.03
C VAL A 169 -8.65 3.35 -0.25
N GLU A 170 -7.42 3.49 -0.68
CA GLU A 170 -6.99 4.06 -1.96
C GLU A 170 -6.29 2.95 -2.77
N ILE A 171 -6.67 2.78 -4.03
CA ILE A 171 -6.11 1.79 -4.96
C ILE A 171 -5.44 2.50 -6.13
#